data_521118bc9ce1a61a1ce17c79d33a6f70
#
_entry.id   521118bc9ce1a61a1ce17c79d33a6f70
#
_cell.length_a   1.000
_cell.length_b   1.000
_cell.length_c   1.000
_cell.angle_alpha   90.00
_cell.angle_beta   90.00
_cell.angle_gamma   90.00
#
_symmetry.space_group_name_H-M   'P 1'
#
loop_
_entity.id
_entity.type
_entity.pdbx_description
1 polymer ?
#
loop_
_entity_poly.entity_id
_entity_poly.type
_entity_poly.pdbx_seq_one_letter_code
_entity_poly.pdbx_strand_id
1 'polypeptide(L)'
;MPNYSYKALDQSGISENGILIAENLKEAQEELKNRHLIPIKIKESKNRFSFSLFTKISSSKLSLITRQLATLINGGIPVDQALDSVAKQMDSPLIKGKLTNIANKVKAGFKLSEAFEDHPESFDRLYCALVRAGETSGDLGMILEKTSELLERKAKISQDVMGALIYPFVLFSIAIIVIVLLLSFVVPELSLIHISEPTRRKHI
;
A
#
# COMPACT_ATOMS: atom_id res chain seq x y z
N MET A 1 10.47 3.54 -20.37
CA MET A 1 9.20 3.24 -21.04
C MET A 1 8.09 3.89 -20.24
N PRO A 2 7.18 4.64 -20.86
CA PRO A 2 6.04 5.24 -20.18
C PRO A 2 5.01 4.18 -19.73
N ASN A 3 4.31 4.46 -18.63
CA ASN A 3 3.25 3.59 -18.11
C ASN A 3 1.90 4.14 -18.56
N TYR A 4 1.03 3.28 -19.06
CA TYR A 4 -0.33 3.62 -19.47
C TYR A 4 -1.32 2.97 -18.51
N SER A 5 -2.15 3.78 -17.84
CA SER A 5 -3.30 3.26 -17.11
C SER A 5 -4.47 3.09 -18.06
N TYR A 6 -5.09 1.92 -18.02
CA TYR A 6 -6.23 1.62 -18.88
C TYR A 6 -7.46 1.21 -18.08
N LYS A 7 -8.61 1.52 -18.64
CA LYS A 7 -9.89 0.94 -18.29
C LYS A 7 -10.44 0.27 -19.53
N ALA A 8 -10.64 -1.03 -19.48
CA ALA A 8 -11.10 -1.84 -20.60
C ALA A 8 -12.30 -2.71 -20.18
N LEU A 9 -13.07 -3.17 -21.15
CA LEU A 9 -14.11 -4.18 -20.98
C LEU A 9 -13.59 -5.52 -21.50
N ASP A 10 -13.83 -6.56 -20.71
CA ASP A 10 -13.69 -7.94 -21.17
C ASP A 10 -14.87 -8.32 -22.10
N GLN A 11 -14.76 -9.42 -22.82
CA GLN A 11 -15.82 -9.97 -23.69
C GLN A 11 -17.15 -10.21 -22.97
N SER A 12 -17.11 -10.35 -21.62
CA SER A 12 -18.29 -10.50 -20.75
C SER A 12 -18.91 -9.16 -20.32
N GLY A 13 -18.40 -8.00 -20.80
CA GLY A 13 -18.88 -6.67 -20.39
C GLY A 13 -18.43 -6.21 -19.02
N ILE A 14 -17.52 -6.93 -18.36
CA ILE A 14 -16.98 -6.58 -17.05
C ILE A 14 -15.84 -5.57 -17.24
N SER A 15 -15.86 -4.46 -16.48
CA SER A 15 -14.81 -3.47 -16.59
C SER A 15 -13.56 -3.89 -15.82
N GLU A 16 -12.43 -3.94 -16.51
CA GLU A 16 -11.12 -4.22 -15.97
C GLU A 16 -10.25 -2.94 -16.01
N ASN A 17 -9.57 -2.67 -14.88
CA ASN A 17 -8.64 -1.54 -14.79
C ASN A 17 -7.24 -2.11 -14.57
N GLY A 18 -6.27 -1.60 -15.31
CA GLY A 18 -4.91 -2.07 -15.20
C GLY A 18 -3.89 -1.03 -15.66
N ILE A 19 -2.64 -1.43 -15.65
CA ILE A 19 -1.52 -0.66 -16.19
C ILE A 19 -0.77 -1.52 -17.16
N LEU A 20 -0.36 -0.89 -18.24
CA LEU A 20 0.45 -1.46 -19.28
C LEU A 20 1.72 -0.63 -19.47
N ILE A 21 2.84 -1.30 -19.70
CA ILE A 21 4.10 -0.65 -20.08
C ILE A 21 4.20 -0.77 -21.58
N ALA A 22 4.26 0.38 -22.27
CA ALA A 22 4.41 0.43 -23.72
C ALA A 22 5.27 1.64 -24.09
N GLU A 23 5.92 1.60 -25.22
CA GLU A 23 6.72 2.72 -25.72
C GLU A 23 5.84 3.88 -26.19
N ASN A 24 4.64 3.57 -26.68
CA ASN A 24 3.68 4.55 -27.16
C ASN A 24 2.23 4.08 -26.98
N LEU A 25 1.28 5.02 -27.18
CA LEU A 25 -0.15 4.76 -27.04
C LEU A 25 -0.68 3.68 -28.00
N LYS A 26 -0.11 3.60 -29.20
CA LYS A 26 -0.55 2.62 -30.22
C LYS A 26 -0.19 1.20 -29.79
N GLU A 27 1.02 0.98 -29.30
CA GLU A 27 1.48 -0.29 -28.77
C GLU A 27 0.64 -0.73 -27.56
N ALA A 28 0.32 0.21 -26.65
CA ALA A 28 -0.59 -0.05 -25.52
C ALA A 28 -1.98 -0.49 -25.99
N GLN A 29 -2.49 0.06 -27.08
CA GLN A 29 -3.78 -0.33 -27.65
C GLN A 29 -3.72 -1.71 -28.32
N GLU A 30 -2.66 -2.03 -29.00
CA GLU A 30 -2.45 -3.33 -29.66
C GLU A 30 -2.32 -4.46 -28.62
N GLU A 31 -1.57 -4.21 -27.56
CA GLU A 31 -1.40 -5.16 -26.48
C GLU A 31 -2.74 -5.47 -25.77
N LEU A 32 -3.59 -4.45 -25.54
CA LEU A 32 -4.92 -4.64 -24.99
C LEU A 32 -5.84 -5.42 -25.92
N LYS A 33 -5.76 -5.19 -27.24
CA LYS A 33 -6.50 -5.98 -28.24
C LYS A 33 -6.05 -7.43 -28.25
N ASN A 34 -4.74 -7.70 -28.15
CA ASN A 34 -4.20 -9.05 -28.06
C ASN A 34 -4.70 -9.81 -26.83
N ARG A 35 -4.99 -9.07 -25.75
CA ARG A 35 -5.63 -9.63 -24.52
C ARG A 35 -7.14 -9.73 -24.62
N HIS A 36 -7.74 -9.49 -25.78
CA HIS A 36 -9.19 -9.46 -25.99
C HIS A 36 -9.94 -8.46 -25.10
N LEU A 37 -9.27 -7.36 -24.73
CA LEU A 37 -9.83 -6.28 -23.93
C LEU A 37 -10.17 -5.09 -24.83
N ILE A 38 -11.38 -4.56 -24.68
CA ILE A 38 -11.81 -3.36 -25.42
C ILE A 38 -11.49 -2.13 -24.57
N PRO A 39 -10.52 -1.30 -24.98
CA PRO A 39 -10.12 -0.13 -24.18
C PRO A 39 -11.20 0.96 -24.22
N ILE A 40 -11.74 1.34 -23.06
CA ILE A 40 -12.65 2.48 -22.90
C ILE A 40 -11.85 3.77 -22.74
N LYS A 41 -10.75 3.70 -22.00
CA LYS A 41 -9.92 4.86 -21.67
C LYS A 41 -8.49 4.42 -21.43
N ILE A 42 -7.57 5.06 -22.13
CA ILE A 42 -6.13 4.89 -21.90
C ILE A 42 -5.57 6.28 -21.59
N LYS A 43 -4.81 6.41 -20.50
CA LYS A 43 -4.11 7.64 -20.13
C LYS A 43 -2.65 7.32 -19.86
N GLU A 44 -1.75 8.15 -20.41
CA GLU A 44 -0.35 8.14 -20.01
C GLU A 44 -0.24 8.57 -18.55
N SER A 45 0.29 7.70 -17.71
CA SER A 45 0.50 7.97 -16.29
C SER A 45 1.87 8.62 -16.11
N LYS A 46 1.92 9.95 -16.07
CA LYS A 46 3.14 10.73 -15.78
C LYS A 46 3.58 10.62 -14.29
N ASN A 47 2.79 9.98 -13.45
CA ASN A 47 2.98 10.00 -12.00
C ASN A 47 3.63 8.70 -11.51
N ARG A 48 4.95 8.61 -11.60
CA ARG A 48 5.76 7.54 -10.97
C ARG A 48 5.61 7.46 -9.44
N PHE A 49 5.20 8.55 -8.79
CA PHE A 49 5.22 8.66 -7.32
C PHE A 49 3.89 8.31 -6.63
N SER A 50 2.75 8.55 -7.28
CA SER A 50 1.44 8.33 -6.64
C SER A 50 0.94 6.89 -6.71
N PHE A 51 1.39 6.11 -7.69
CA PHE A 51 0.89 4.75 -7.91
C PHE A 51 1.57 3.70 -7.02
N SER A 52 2.80 3.96 -6.60
CA SER A 52 3.55 3.08 -5.68
C SER A 52 2.85 2.91 -4.31
N LEU A 53 2.14 3.95 -3.83
CA LEU A 53 1.42 3.89 -2.56
C LEU A 53 0.15 3.00 -2.64
N PHE A 54 -0.51 2.94 -3.81
CA PHE A 54 -1.70 2.11 -4.02
C PHE A 54 -1.38 0.65 -4.35
N THR A 55 -0.12 0.36 -4.71
CA THR A 55 0.30 -1.00 -5.10
C THR A 55 0.96 -1.77 -3.95
N LYS A 56 1.26 -1.11 -2.84
CA LYS A 56 1.90 -1.75 -1.68
C LYS A 56 0.93 -2.68 -0.95
N ILE A 57 1.38 -3.91 -0.69
CA ILE A 57 0.67 -4.84 0.20
C ILE A 57 0.91 -4.38 1.64
N SER A 58 -0.15 -4.22 2.44
CA SER A 58 -0.01 -3.86 3.85
C SER A 58 0.73 -4.95 4.62
N SER A 59 1.48 -4.59 5.66
CA SER A 59 2.26 -5.54 6.47
C SER A 59 1.40 -6.66 7.05
N SER A 60 0.17 -6.37 7.44
CA SER A 60 -0.79 -7.36 7.95
C SER A 60 -1.22 -8.36 6.87
N LYS A 61 -1.52 -7.90 5.65
CA LYS A 61 -1.85 -8.79 4.53
C LYS A 61 -0.64 -9.58 4.06
N LEU A 62 0.56 -8.96 4.07
CA LEU A 62 1.79 -9.64 3.71
C LEU A 62 2.15 -10.74 4.71
N SER A 63 1.97 -10.52 6.02
CA SER A 63 2.18 -11.58 7.03
C SER A 63 1.26 -12.77 6.80
N LEU A 64 -0.03 -12.51 6.51
CA LEU A 64 -1.00 -13.58 6.22
C LEU A 64 -0.61 -14.38 4.97
N ILE A 65 -0.27 -13.72 3.87
CA ILE A 65 0.19 -14.35 2.64
C ILE A 65 1.43 -15.21 2.90
N THR A 66 2.41 -14.66 3.60
CA THR A 66 3.66 -15.36 3.92
C THR A 66 3.41 -16.57 4.81
N ARG A 67 2.50 -16.47 5.79
CA ARG A 67 2.11 -17.60 6.65
C ARG A 67 1.42 -18.70 5.87
N GLN A 68 0.50 -18.35 4.97
CA GLN A 68 -0.17 -19.33 4.10
C GLN A 68 0.83 -20.04 3.19
N LEU A 69 1.77 -19.32 2.58
CA LEU A 69 2.84 -19.92 1.79
C LEU A 69 3.70 -20.86 2.62
N ALA A 70 4.12 -20.44 3.83
CA ALA A 70 4.89 -21.29 4.75
C ALA A 70 4.16 -22.59 5.07
N THR A 71 2.87 -22.51 5.40
CA THR A 71 2.04 -23.67 5.72
C THR A 71 1.95 -24.67 4.56
N LEU A 72 1.73 -24.16 3.35
CA LEU A 72 1.62 -25.01 2.16
C LEU A 72 2.95 -25.64 1.80
N ILE A 73 4.05 -24.89 1.87
CA ILE A 73 5.40 -25.39 1.55
C ILE A 73 5.89 -26.38 2.62
N ASN A 74 5.63 -26.13 3.91
CA ASN A 74 5.91 -27.08 4.98
C ASN A 74 5.08 -28.37 4.84
N GLY A 75 3.89 -28.27 4.23
CA GLY A 75 3.05 -29.41 3.85
C GLY A 75 3.54 -30.17 2.59
N GLY A 76 4.68 -29.79 2.02
CA GLY A 76 5.27 -30.44 0.83
C GLY A 76 4.67 -30.00 -0.50
N ILE A 77 3.86 -28.92 -0.52
CA ILE A 77 3.31 -28.38 -1.77
C ILE A 77 4.41 -27.59 -2.50
N PRO A 78 4.63 -27.82 -3.81
CA PRO A 78 5.58 -27.07 -4.62
C PRO A 78 5.30 -25.56 -4.55
N VAL A 79 6.37 -24.74 -4.57
CA VAL A 79 6.31 -23.28 -4.37
C VAL A 79 5.39 -22.60 -5.37
N ASP A 80 5.43 -22.99 -6.63
CA ASP A 80 4.58 -22.47 -7.70
C ASP A 80 3.08 -22.74 -7.44
N GLN A 81 2.76 -23.96 -6.99
CA GLN A 81 1.39 -24.34 -6.66
C GLN A 81 0.90 -23.67 -5.37
N ALA A 82 1.77 -23.50 -4.38
CA ALA A 82 1.47 -22.75 -3.16
C ALA A 82 1.11 -21.30 -3.49
N LEU A 83 1.91 -20.65 -4.34
CA LEU A 83 1.66 -19.27 -4.81
C LEU A 83 0.32 -19.16 -5.55
N ASP A 84 0.02 -20.06 -6.47
CA ASP A 84 -1.26 -20.10 -7.19
C ASP A 84 -2.45 -20.28 -6.24
N SER A 85 -2.29 -21.16 -5.25
CA SER A 85 -3.34 -21.44 -4.26
C SER A 85 -3.63 -20.22 -3.39
N VAL A 86 -2.59 -19.52 -2.93
CA VAL A 86 -2.72 -18.29 -2.15
C VAL A 86 -3.28 -17.17 -3.03
N ALA A 87 -2.83 -17.04 -4.28
CA ALA A 87 -3.35 -16.03 -5.22
C ALA A 87 -4.87 -16.16 -5.44
N LYS A 88 -5.39 -17.40 -5.55
CA LYS A 88 -6.82 -17.67 -5.73
C LYS A 88 -7.67 -17.26 -4.52
N GLN A 89 -7.08 -17.25 -3.32
CA GLN A 89 -7.77 -16.87 -2.08
C GLN A 89 -7.78 -15.35 -1.84
N MET A 90 -7.08 -14.58 -2.66
CA MET A 90 -7.02 -13.13 -2.49
C MET A 90 -8.21 -12.43 -3.14
N ASP A 91 -8.93 -11.63 -2.34
CA ASP A 91 -10.05 -10.79 -2.82
C ASP A 91 -9.56 -9.60 -3.66
N SER A 92 -8.35 -9.12 -3.40
CA SER A 92 -7.77 -7.97 -4.10
C SER A 92 -7.20 -8.40 -5.45
N PRO A 93 -7.75 -7.91 -6.58
CA PRO A 93 -7.25 -8.21 -7.93
C PRO A 93 -5.76 -7.85 -8.09
N LEU A 94 -5.32 -6.79 -7.43
CA LEU A 94 -3.94 -6.31 -7.44
C LEU A 94 -2.98 -7.32 -6.76
N ILE A 95 -3.34 -7.82 -5.58
CA ILE A 95 -2.53 -8.82 -4.86
C ILE A 95 -2.53 -10.13 -5.63
N LYS A 96 -3.70 -10.55 -6.11
CA LYS A 96 -3.85 -11.75 -6.95
C LYS A 96 -2.96 -11.67 -8.19
N GLY A 97 -2.98 -10.54 -8.92
CA GLY A 97 -2.15 -10.35 -10.10
C GLY A 97 -0.65 -10.42 -9.80
N LYS A 98 -0.19 -9.81 -8.68
CA LYS A 98 1.22 -9.89 -8.27
C LYS A 98 1.63 -11.33 -7.95
N LEU A 99 0.86 -12.05 -7.13
CA LEU A 99 1.16 -13.43 -6.77
C LEU A 99 1.15 -14.37 -7.98
N THR A 100 0.22 -14.16 -8.92
CA THR A 100 0.18 -14.92 -10.18
C THR A 100 1.41 -14.64 -11.04
N ASN A 101 1.86 -13.38 -11.10
CA ASN A 101 3.09 -13.02 -11.83
C ASN A 101 4.31 -13.72 -11.22
N ILE A 102 4.43 -13.69 -9.89
CA ILE A 102 5.51 -14.37 -9.15
C ILE A 102 5.44 -15.88 -9.40
N ALA A 103 4.26 -16.50 -9.32
CA ALA A 103 4.07 -17.91 -9.61
C ALA A 103 4.53 -18.31 -11.01
N ASN A 104 4.18 -17.49 -12.02
CA ASN A 104 4.59 -17.72 -13.41
C ASN A 104 6.12 -17.62 -13.58
N LYS A 105 6.76 -16.71 -12.87
CA LYS A 105 8.21 -16.55 -12.88
C LYS A 105 8.92 -17.76 -12.25
N VAL A 106 8.40 -18.25 -11.12
CA VAL A 106 8.90 -19.47 -10.48
C VAL A 106 8.70 -20.70 -11.38
N LYS A 107 7.55 -20.83 -12.04
CA LYS A 107 7.30 -21.88 -13.06
C LYS A 107 8.27 -21.83 -14.24
N ALA A 108 8.73 -20.63 -14.60
CA ALA A 108 9.73 -20.43 -15.64
C ALA A 108 11.17 -20.77 -15.16
N GLY A 109 11.35 -21.18 -13.90
CA GLY A 109 12.63 -21.64 -13.34
C GLY A 109 13.43 -20.56 -12.61
N PHE A 110 12.86 -19.36 -12.41
CA PHE A 110 13.51 -18.33 -11.58
C PHE A 110 13.35 -18.64 -10.09
N LYS A 111 14.30 -18.15 -9.30
CA LYS A 111 14.21 -18.25 -7.84
C LYS A 111 13.06 -17.41 -7.31
N LEU A 112 12.42 -17.88 -6.23
CA LEU A 112 11.34 -17.15 -5.57
C LEU A 112 11.81 -15.77 -5.07
N SER A 113 13.02 -15.69 -4.51
CA SER A 113 13.64 -14.43 -4.09
C SER A 113 13.77 -13.42 -5.22
N GLU A 114 14.18 -13.87 -6.41
CA GLU A 114 14.27 -13.02 -7.62
C GLU A 114 12.90 -12.58 -8.12
N ALA A 115 11.90 -13.46 -8.04
CA ALA A 115 10.54 -13.13 -8.42
C ALA A 115 9.90 -12.09 -7.48
N PHE A 116 10.23 -12.09 -6.19
CA PHE A 116 9.80 -11.06 -5.24
C PHE A 116 10.50 -9.72 -5.46
N GLU A 117 11.75 -9.71 -5.90
CA GLU A 117 12.52 -8.48 -6.18
C GLU A 117 11.91 -7.62 -7.29
N ASP A 118 11.09 -8.18 -8.18
CA ASP A 118 10.36 -7.41 -9.18
C ASP A 118 9.27 -6.51 -8.60
N HIS A 119 8.91 -6.75 -7.33
CA HIS A 119 7.86 -6.00 -6.63
C HIS A 119 8.37 -5.32 -5.35
N PRO A 120 9.40 -4.45 -5.44
CA PRO A 120 10.10 -3.88 -4.28
C PRO A 120 9.21 -3.01 -3.39
N GLU A 121 8.09 -2.51 -3.90
CA GLU A 121 7.09 -1.77 -3.14
C GLU A 121 6.33 -2.64 -2.13
N SER A 122 6.26 -3.96 -2.37
CA SER A 122 5.54 -4.91 -1.53
C SER A 122 6.48 -5.82 -0.73
N PHE A 123 7.60 -6.21 -1.33
CA PHE A 123 8.60 -7.10 -0.75
C PHE A 123 9.91 -6.33 -0.59
N ASP A 124 10.21 -5.92 0.65
CA ASP A 124 11.41 -5.15 0.95
C ASP A 124 12.68 -6.03 0.82
N ARG A 125 13.85 -5.38 0.82
CA ARG A 125 15.14 -6.06 0.68
C ARG A 125 15.37 -7.12 1.74
N LEU A 126 14.89 -6.88 2.97
CA LEU A 126 15.03 -7.85 4.06
C LEU A 126 14.21 -9.10 3.77
N TYR A 127 12.96 -8.92 3.31
CA TYR A 127 12.10 -10.04 2.93
C TYR A 127 12.74 -10.90 1.84
N CYS A 128 13.21 -10.29 0.75
CA CYS A 128 13.88 -11.01 -0.34
C CYS A 128 15.15 -11.72 0.12
N ALA A 129 15.94 -11.10 1.01
CA ALA A 129 17.14 -11.70 1.57
C ALA A 129 16.83 -12.94 2.44
N LEU A 130 15.77 -12.87 3.27
CA LEU A 130 15.32 -14.03 4.08
C LEU A 130 14.84 -15.18 3.19
N VAL A 131 14.03 -14.87 2.16
CA VAL A 131 13.58 -15.89 1.20
C VAL A 131 14.77 -16.53 0.49
N ARG A 132 15.74 -15.74 0.05
CA ARG A 132 16.98 -16.25 -0.58
C ARG A 132 17.77 -17.16 0.35
N ALA A 133 17.87 -16.83 1.64
CA ALA A 133 18.49 -17.67 2.64
C ALA A 133 17.74 -19.01 2.77
N GLY A 134 16.41 -19.00 2.79
CA GLY A 134 15.55 -20.20 2.83
C GLY A 134 15.71 -21.09 1.60
N GLU A 135 15.79 -20.48 0.42
CA GLU A 135 16.07 -21.22 -0.83
C GLU A 135 17.44 -21.91 -0.82
N THR A 136 18.44 -21.21 -0.28
CA THR A 136 19.81 -21.73 -0.25
C THR A 136 20.00 -22.83 0.79
N SER A 137 19.33 -22.71 1.94
CA SER A 137 19.37 -23.72 3.00
C SER A 137 18.47 -24.93 2.74
N GLY A 138 17.55 -24.84 1.79
CA GLY A 138 16.54 -25.87 1.54
C GLY A 138 15.37 -25.83 2.54
N ASP A 139 15.31 -24.86 3.43
CA ASP A 139 14.35 -24.77 4.53
C ASP A 139 13.42 -23.55 4.39
N LEU A 140 12.94 -23.38 3.15
CA LEU A 140 12.15 -22.23 2.75
C LEU A 140 10.88 -22.07 3.60
N GLY A 141 10.21 -23.17 3.94
CA GLY A 141 8.98 -23.16 4.70
C GLY A 141 9.18 -22.59 6.12
N MET A 142 10.23 -23.05 6.84
CA MET A 142 10.56 -22.53 8.17
C MET A 142 10.96 -21.05 8.12
N ILE A 143 11.74 -20.63 7.13
CA ILE A 143 12.15 -19.21 6.98
C ILE A 143 10.93 -18.33 6.69
N LEU A 144 10.00 -18.77 5.82
CA LEU A 144 8.76 -18.03 5.57
C LEU A 144 7.89 -17.94 6.83
N GLU A 145 7.82 -18.99 7.64
CA GLU A 145 7.10 -18.96 8.91
C GLU A 145 7.67 -17.90 9.86
N LYS A 146 8.99 -17.90 10.08
CA LYS A 146 9.69 -16.87 10.87
C LYS A 146 9.49 -15.47 10.32
N THR A 147 9.54 -15.34 8.99
CA THR A 147 9.32 -14.08 8.31
C THR A 147 7.88 -13.58 8.53
N SER A 148 6.88 -14.48 8.51
CA SER A 148 5.49 -14.12 8.80
C SER A 148 5.33 -13.59 10.23
N GLU A 149 5.97 -14.20 11.22
CA GLU A 149 5.96 -13.72 12.61
C GLU A 149 6.57 -12.31 12.75
N LEU A 150 7.69 -12.05 12.08
CA LEU A 150 8.32 -10.72 12.07
C LEU A 150 7.39 -9.66 11.48
N LEU A 151 6.73 -9.99 10.37
CA LEU A 151 5.77 -9.08 9.71
C LEU A 151 4.54 -8.82 10.58
N GLU A 152 4.04 -9.85 11.29
CA GLU A 152 2.91 -9.72 12.21
C GLU A 152 3.26 -8.81 13.39
N ARG A 153 4.43 -9.01 14.01
CA ARG A 153 4.94 -8.12 15.07
C ARG A 153 5.08 -6.69 14.58
N LYS A 154 5.63 -6.48 13.38
CA LYS A 154 5.75 -5.15 12.76
C LYS A 154 4.38 -4.50 12.54
N ALA A 155 3.39 -5.25 12.06
CA ALA A 155 2.02 -4.77 11.88
C ALA A 155 1.37 -4.39 13.22
N LYS A 156 1.53 -5.22 14.25
CA LYS A 156 0.99 -4.98 15.59
C LYS A 156 1.59 -3.71 16.21
N ILE A 157 2.92 -3.57 16.19
CA ILE A 157 3.58 -2.35 16.70
C ILE A 157 3.03 -1.10 16.00
N SER A 158 2.86 -1.15 14.67
CA SER A 158 2.31 -0.03 13.92
C SER A 158 0.88 0.32 14.34
N GLN A 159 0.05 -0.68 14.63
CA GLN A 159 -1.33 -0.48 15.14
C GLN A 159 -1.32 0.09 16.55
N ASP A 160 -0.47 -0.43 17.44
CA ASP A 160 -0.36 0.01 18.83
C ASP A 160 0.11 1.49 18.90
N VAL A 161 1.09 1.86 18.10
CA VAL A 161 1.57 3.26 17.99
C VAL A 161 0.47 4.19 17.47
N MET A 162 -0.26 3.77 16.43
CA MET A 162 -1.36 4.56 15.89
C MET A 162 -2.47 4.74 16.93
N GLY A 163 -2.81 3.68 17.67
CA GLY A 163 -3.78 3.75 18.77
C GLY A 163 -3.34 4.69 19.90
N ALA A 164 -2.06 4.65 20.28
CA ALA A 164 -1.51 5.52 21.31
C ALA A 164 -1.52 7.01 20.94
N LEU A 165 -1.41 7.34 19.65
CA LEU A 165 -1.41 8.73 19.17
C LEU A 165 -2.81 9.38 19.15
N ILE A 166 -3.88 8.60 19.22
CA ILE A 166 -5.25 9.13 19.21
C ILE A 166 -5.48 10.03 20.43
N TYR A 167 -5.06 9.60 21.63
CA TYR A 167 -5.27 10.37 22.86
C TYR A 167 -4.59 11.75 22.85
N PRO A 168 -3.28 11.89 22.56
CA PRO A 168 -2.64 13.18 22.42
C PRO A 168 -3.29 14.08 21.37
N PHE A 169 -3.72 13.49 20.24
CA PHE A 169 -4.35 14.25 19.17
C PHE A 169 -5.70 14.85 19.60
N VAL A 170 -6.55 14.07 20.28
CA VAL A 170 -7.82 14.55 20.83
C VAL A 170 -7.61 15.66 21.85
N LEU A 171 -6.67 15.45 22.79
CA LEU A 171 -6.36 16.46 23.80
C LEU A 171 -5.87 17.78 23.20
N PHE A 172 -4.98 17.70 22.21
CA PHE A 172 -4.46 18.87 21.50
C PHE A 172 -5.56 19.60 20.71
N SER A 173 -6.47 18.85 20.10
CA SER A 173 -7.62 19.43 19.38
C SER A 173 -8.56 20.20 20.32
N ILE A 174 -8.86 19.64 21.49
CA ILE A 174 -9.68 20.30 22.50
C ILE A 174 -8.99 21.59 23.00
N ALA A 175 -7.69 21.53 23.30
CA ALA A 175 -6.93 22.69 23.74
C ALA A 175 -6.97 23.84 22.71
N ILE A 176 -6.81 23.51 21.41
CA ILE A 176 -6.90 24.50 20.33
C ILE A 176 -8.30 25.13 20.29
N ILE A 177 -9.36 24.32 20.38
CA ILE A 177 -10.75 24.81 20.37
C ILE A 177 -10.99 25.78 21.55
N VAL A 178 -10.52 25.44 22.74
CA VAL A 178 -10.66 26.29 23.94
C VAL A 178 -9.90 27.61 23.76
N ILE A 179 -8.68 27.58 23.23
CA ILE A 179 -7.88 28.78 22.95
C ILE A 179 -8.60 29.68 21.94
N VAL A 180 -9.12 29.12 20.85
CA VAL A 180 -9.86 29.89 19.82
C VAL A 180 -11.12 30.52 20.41
N LEU A 181 -11.86 29.80 21.25
CA LEU A 181 -13.04 30.32 21.93
C LEU A 181 -12.67 31.48 22.88
N LEU A 182 -11.63 31.30 23.69
CA LEU A 182 -11.15 32.37 24.61
C LEU A 182 -10.72 33.61 23.82
N LEU A 183 -9.95 33.45 22.76
CA LEU A 183 -9.52 34.58 21.93
C LEU A 183 -10.72 35.30 21.25
N SER A 184 -11.72 34.51 20.83
CA SER A 184 -12.90 35.07 20.14
C SER A 184 -13.87 35.83 21.06
N PHE A 185 -13.97 35.40 22.34
CA PHE A 185 -14.90 35.99 23.30
C PHE A 185 -14.22 36.99 24.25
N VAL A 186 -13.04 36.67 24.76
CA VAL A 186 -12.39 37.47 25.82
C VAL A 186 -11.65 38.68 25.24
N VAL A 187 -11.02 38.54 24.08
CA VAL A 187 -10.26 39.66 23.46
C VAL A 187 -11.14 40.84 23.08
N PRO A 188 -12.30 40.67 22.44
CA PRO A 188 -13.16 41.83 22.12
C PRO A 188 -13.73 42.52 23.36
N GLU A 189 -14.06 41.82 24.46
CA GLU A 189 -14.50 42.45 25.70
C GLU A 189 -13.41 43.28 26.37
N LEU A 190 -12.18 42.82 26.39
CA LEU A 190 -11.04 43.58 26.91
C LEU A 190 -10.73 44.84 26.08
N SER A 191 -10.92 44.76 24.76
CA SER A 191 -10.76 45.92 23.85
C SER A 191 -11.78 47.04 24.13
N LEU A 192 -13.01 46.69 24.51
CA LEU A 192 -14.06 47.67 24.84
C LEU A 192 -13.78 48.39 26.18
N ILE A 193 -13.12 47.73 27.14
CA ILE A 193 -12.76 48.35 28.43
C ILE A 193 -11.64 49.38 28.28
N HIS A 194 -10.68 49.15 27.36
CA HIS A 194 -9.56 50.06 27.13
C HIS A 194 -9.96 51.33 26.31
N ILE A 195 -11.03 51.31 25.57
CA ILE A 195 -11.52 52.46 24.78
C ILE A 195 -12.35 53.43 25.62
N SER A 196 -12.80 53.02 26.80
CA SER A 196 -13.70 53.83 27.64
C SER A 196 -13.01 54.73 28.71
N GLU A 197 -11.66 54.88 28.69
CA GLU A 197 -11.00 55.88 29.54
C GLU A 197 -10.89 57.22 28.80
N PRO A 198 -11.79 58.19 29.07
CA PRO A 198 -11.63 59.53 28.51
C PRO A 198 -10.53 60.27 29.26
N THR A 199 -9.47 60.57 28.57
CA THR A 199 -8.41 61.50 29.02
C THR A 199 -9.07 62.84 29.38
N ARG A 200 -9.43 63.03 30.65
CA ARG A 200 -9.85 64.30 31.21
C ARG A 200 -8.67 65.24 31.27
N ARG A 201 -8.41 66.01 30.20
CA ARG A 201 -7.54 67.17 30.23
C ARG A 201 -8.12 68.19 31.22
N LYS A 202 -7.46 68.39 32.34
CA LYS A 202 -7.64 69.59 33.16
C LYS A 202 -6.89 70.74 32.48
N HIS A 203 -7.66 71.73 31.99
CA HIS A 203 -7.15 73.05 31.75
C HIS A 203 -7.13 73.83 33.06
N ILE A 204 -5.96 74.38 33.40
CA ILE A 204 -5.75 75.59 34.23
C ILE A 204 -5.14 76.60 33.33
#